data_175503156e5892dd66c5c2c8954442f6
#
_entry.id   175503156e5892dd66c5c2c8954442f6
#
_cell.length_a   1.000
_cell.length_b   1.000
_cell.length_c   1.000
_cell.angle_alpha   90.00
_cell.angle_beta   90.00
_cell.angle_gamma   90.00
#
_symmetry.space_group_name_H-M   'P 1'
#
loop_
_entity.id
_entity.type
_entity.pdbx_description
1 polymer ?
#
loop_
_entity_poly.entity_id
_entity_poly.type
_entity_poly.pdbx_seq_one_letter_code
_entity_poly.pdbx_strand_id
1 'polypeptide(L)'
;SSAASDVYKRQGRWVTNSELVILIGAVDNNKSRKLCHEVFLRARDLVYIDSGNGEYTGQIVCGIRRAGKTVYKPVGMLYPEVSTPEDLFPTEVSCAEASVSAPQTIVANLMAATAVVTMIYNILVIGCNTVQQTTFSTKSVNIRSFQKQPTRRKAA
;
A
#
# COMPACT_ATOMS: atom_id res chain seq x y z
N SER A 1 -17.91 6.21 -26.17
CA SER A 1 -16.46 6.08 -25.96
C SER A 1 -15.81 7.33 -25.35
N SER A 2 -16.32 8.56 -25.63
CA SER A 2 -15.74 9.80 -25.09
C SER A 2 -16.05 10.03 -23.60
N ALA A 3 -17.26 9.68 -23.13
CA ALA A 3 -17.67 9.86 -21.73
C ALA A 3 -16.82 9.03 -20.73
N ALA A 4 -16.47 7.80 -21.10
CA ALA A 4 -15.57 6.96 -20.28
C ALA A 4 -14.17 7.57 -20.18
N SER A 5 -13.66 8.16 -21.28
CA SER A 5 -12.37 8.86 -21.30
C SER A 5 -12.34 10.07 -20.36
N ASP A 6 -13.44 10.82 -20.23
CA ASP A 6 -13.50 12.02 -19.39
C ASP A 6 -13.65 11.69 -17.90
N VAL A 7 -14.35 10.62 -17.54
CA VAL A 7 -14.41 10.11 -16.16
C VAL A 7 -13.02 9.66 -15.71
N TYR A 8 -12.28 8.96 -16.56
CA TYR A 8 -10.92 8.53 -16.27
C TYR A 8 -9.92 9.69 -16.12
N LYS A 9 -10.04 10.75 -16.90
CA LYS A 9 -9.21 11.97 -16.76
C LYS A 9 -9.44 12.69 -15.44
N ARG A 10 -10.67 12.74 -14.95
CA ARG A 10 -11.02 13.39 -13.67
C ARG A 10 -10.54 12.60 -12.44
N GLN A 11 -10.39 11.28 -12.54
CA GLN A 11 -9.94 10.41 -11.45
C GLN A 11 -8.41 10.22 -11.38
N GLY A 12 -7.65 10.97 -12.17
CA GLY A 12 -6.18 10.91 -12.13
C GLY A 12 -5.59 9.64 -12.74
N ARG A 13 -6.11 9.24 -13.90
CA ARG A 13 -5.70 8.06 -14.67
C ARG A 13 -4.19 8.03 -14.94
N TRP A 14 -3.62 6.82 -14.84
CA TRP A 14 -2.22 6.47 -15.06
C TRP A 14 -1.82 6.33 -16.55
N VAL A 15 -2.47 7.01 -17.48
CA VAL A 15 -2.16 6.89 -18.90
C VAL A 15 -1.52 8.16 -19.42
N THR A 16 -0.23 8.21 -19.24
CA THR A 16 0.70 8.93 -20.12
C THR A 16 1.71 7.88 -20.58
N ASN A 17 2.45 8.12 -21.65
CA ASN A 17 3.44 7.21 -22.26
C ASN A 17 4.61 6.79 -21.34
N SER A 18 4.46 6.85 -20.04
CA SER A 18 5.40 6.40 -19.02
C SER A 18 4.93 5.06 -18.46
N GLU A 19 5.85 4.14 -18.27
CA GLU A 19 5.59 2.86 -17.62
C GLU A 19 4.99 3.08 -16.23
N LEU A 20 3.90 2.34 -15.93
CA LEU A 20 3.35 2.29 -14.59
C LEU A 20 4.18 1.32 -13.75
N VAL A 21 4.92 1.85 -12.81
CA VAL A 21 5.67 1.03 -11.84
C VAL A 21 4.82 0.86 -10.58
N ILE A 22 4.59 -0.40 -10.20
CA ILE A 22 3.93 -0.76 -8.93
C ILE A 22 4.96 -1.53 -8.10
N LEU A 23 5.35 -0.96 -6.96
CA LEU A 23 6.18 -1.62 -5.95
C LEU A 23 5.25 -2.29 -4.93
N ILE A 24 5.44 -3.58 -4.69
CA ILE A 24 4.67 -4.34 -3.69
C ILE A 24 5.61 -4.71 -2.55
N GLY A 25 5.30 -4.22 -1.34
CA GLY A 25 5.99 -4.56 -0.11
C GLY A 25 5.21 -5.63 0.66
N ALA A 26 5.53 -6.90 0.42
CA ALA A 26 5.02 -8.03 1.17
C ALA A 26 6.13 -8.54 2.10
N VAL A 27 6.58 -7.68 3.00
CA VAL A 27 7.70 -7.93 3.91
C VAL A 27 7.23 -7.86 5.36
N ASP A 28 7.86 -8.62 6.22
CA ASP A 28 7.47 -8.82 7.63
C ASP A 28 8.28 -7.99 8.64
N ASN A 29 9.20 -7.13 8.16
CA ASN A 29 9.99 -6.26 9.03
C ASN A 29 10.02 -4.80 8.55
N ASN A 30 10.18 -3.88 9.48
CA ASN A 30 10.17 -2.45 9.21
C ASN A 30 11.45 -1.94 8.53
N LYS A 31 12.59 -2.60 8.71
CA LYS A 31 13.82 -2.23 7.98
C LYS A 31 13.63 -2.38 6.46
N SER A 32 13.06 -3.49 6.01
CA SER A 32 12.73 -3.71 4.59
C SER A 32 11.66 -2.72 4.10
N ARG A 33 10.62 -2.44 4.93
CA ARG A 33 9.61 -1.41 4.60
C ARG A 33 10.23 -0.03 4.45
N LYS A 34 11.19 0.32 5.30
CA LYS A 34 11.92 1.59 5.20
C LYS A 34 12.64 1.72 3.87
N LEU A 35 13.31 0.66 3.38
CA LEU A 35 13.95 0.68 2.07
C LEU A 35 12.94 0.92 0.94
N CYS A 36 11.81 0.22 0.95
CA CYS A 36 10.72 0.44 -0.02
C CYS A 36 10.17 1.88 0.08
N HIS A 37 10.02 2.42 1.29
CA HIS A 37 9.59 3.78 1.52
C HIS A 37 10.58 4.81 0.96
N GLU A 38 11.89 4.59 1.11
CA GLU A 38 12.92 5.44 0.53
C GLU A 38 12.91 5.42 -1.00
N VAL A 39 12.71 4.24 -1.61
CA VAL A 39 12.50 4.13 -3.06
C VAL A 39 11.29 4.95 -3.49
N PHE A 40 10.18 4.86 -2.76
CA PHE A 40 8.98 5.66 -3.03
C PHE A 40 9.28 7.16 -2.99
N LEU A 41 9.99 7.65 -1.99
CA LEU A 41 10.28 9.08 -1.83
C LEU A 41 11.18 9.64 -2.93
N ARG A 42 12.07 8.82 -3.52
CA ARG A 42 12.97 9.20 -4.62
C ARG A 42 12.31 9.11 -5.99
N ALA A 43 11.28 8.28 -6.14
CA ALA A 43 10.61 8.08 -7.41
C ALA A 43 9.88 9.36 -7.87
N ARG A 44 9.82 9.58 -9.18
CA ARG A 44 8.98 10.61 -9.77
C ARG A 44 7.52 10.17 -9.83
N ASP A 45 7.30 8.98 -10.33
CA ASP A 45 5.99 8.35 -10.50
C ASP A 45 6.07 6.91 -10.00
N LEU A 46 5.32 6.55 -8.97
CA LEU A 46 5.31 5.22 -8.35
C LEU A 46 4.02 4.97 -7.60
N VAL A 47 3.48 3.77 -7.71
CA VAL A 47 2.54 3.21 -6.75
C VAL A 47 3.31 2.29 -5.81
N TYR A 48 3.14 2.46 -4.51
CA TYR A 48 3.70 1.58 -3.50
C TYR A 48 2.57 0.99 -2.65
N ILE A 49 2.34 -0.31 -2.79
CA ILE A 49 1.36 -1.05 -1.98
C ILE A 49 2.14 -1.86 -0.95
N ASP A 50 1.99 -1.49 0.31
CA ASP A 50 2.59 -2.20 1.44
C ASP A 50 1.55 -3.04 2.16
N SER A 51 1.91 -4.27 2.50
CA SER A 51 1.11 -5.19 3.28
C SER A 51 1.84 -5.57 4.55
N GLY A 52 1.21 -5.30 5.70
CA GLY A 52 1.67 -5.74 7.01
C GLY A 52 0.57 -6.48 7.73
N ASN A 53 0.87 -7.68 8.22
CA ASN A 53 -0.06 -8.46 9.01
C ASN A 53 0.64 -9.18 10.15
N GLY A 54 -0.07 -9.31 11.26
CA GLY A 54 0.29 -10.17 12.39
C GLY A 54 -0.58 -11.41 12.39
N GLU A 55 -0.76 -11.99 13.57
CA GLU A 55 -1.48 -13.27 13.73
C GLU A 55 -2.93 -13.19 13.24
N TYR A 56 -3.68 -12.16 13.62
CA TYR A 56 -5.12 -12.04 13.33
C TYR A 56 -5.53 -10.73 12.69
N THR A 57 -4.64 -9.78 12.57
CA THR A 57 -4.93 -8.44 12.06
C THR A 57 -3.93 -8.04 11.00
N GLY A 58 -4.28 -7.07 10.17
CA GLY A 58 -3.33 -6.50 9.24
C GLY A 58 -3.81 -5.18 8.65
N GLN A 59 -2.90 -4.55 7.93
CA GLN A 59 -3.15 -3.34 7.17
C GLN A 59 -2.48 -3.40 5.81
N ILE A 60 -3.13 -2.81 4.83
CA ILE A 60 -2.58 -2.58 3.50
C ILE A 60 -2.63 -1.09 3.23
N VAL A 61 -1.52 -0.52 2.79
CA VAL A 61 -1.39 0.90 2.48
C VAL A 61 -1.00 1.08 1.03
N CYS A 62 -1.75 1.88 0.29
CA CYS A 62 -1.43 2.27 -1.08
C CYS A 62 -0.91 3.71 -1.10
N GLY A 63 0.39 3.86 -1.20
CA GLY A 63 1.05 5.13 -1.47
C GLY A 63 1.08 5.42 -2.98
N ILE A 64 0.84 6.67 -3.35
CA ILE A 64 0.85 7.10 -4.75
C ILE A 64 1.70 8.35 -4.88
N ARG A 65 2.68 8.32 -5.78
CA ARG A 65 3.52 9.45 -6.13
C ARG A 65 3.37 9.77 -7.60
N ARG A 66 3.21 11.06 -7.92
CA ARG A 66 3.04 11.57 -9.27
C ARG A 66 3.80 12.87 -9.49
N ALA A 67 4.54 12.96 -10.57
CA ALA A 67 5.33 14.13 -10.92
C ALA A 67 6.16 14.64 -9.73
N GLY A 68 6.78 13.73 -8.96
CA GLY A 68 7.56 14.05 -7.79
C GLY A 68 6.76 14.46 -6.53
N LYS A 69 5.42 14.44 -6.58
CA LYS A 69 4.55 14.81 -5.45
C LYS A 69 3.82 13.60 -4.89
N THR A 70 3.75 13.50 -3.57
CA THR A 70 2.98 12.47 -2.88
C THR A 70 1.49 12.79 -2.96
N VAL A 71 0.74 11.96 -3.70
CA VAL A 71 -0.72 12.05 -3.86
C VAL A 71 -1.42 11.28 -2.75
N TYR A 72 -0.98 10.02 -2.50
CA TYR A 72 -1.41 9.21 -1.36
C TYR A 72 -0.19 8.91 -0.49
N LYS A 73 -0.36 9.06 0.81
CA LYS A 73 0.73 8.81 1.78
C LYS A 73 1.07 7.31 1.81
N PRO A 74 2.36 6.95 1.66
CA PRO A 74 2.82 5.58 1.83
C PRO A 74 2.87 5.18 3.31
N VAL A 75 3.14 3.90 3.57
CA VAL A 75 3.17 3.31 4.90
C VAL A 75 4.05 4.09 5.88
N GLY A 76 5.27 4.46 5.52
CA GLY A 76 6.17 5.20 6.42
C GLY A 76 5.73 6.64 6.77
N MET A 77 4.71 7.19 6.08
CA MET A 77 4.08 8.46 6.46
C MET A 77 2.82 8.28 7.32
N LEU A 78 2.28 7.08 7.41
CA LEU A 78 1.11 6.73 8.23
C LEU A 78 1.52 6.02 9.52
N TYR A 79 2.64 5.32 9.49
CA TYR A 79 3.18 4.50 10.57
C TYR A 79 4.62 4.92 10.87
N PRO A 80 4.84 5.79 11.88
CA PRO A 80 6.16 6.34 12.20
C PRO A 80 7.23 5.29 12.53
N GLU A 81 6.82 4.13 13.07
CA GLU A 81 7.68 3.00 13.39
C GLU A 81 8.43 2.44 12.18
N VAL A 82 7.90 2.61 10.98
CA VAL A 82 8.58 2.24 9.73
C VAL A 82 9.81 3.13 9.46
N SER A 83 9.77 4.37 9.92
CA SER A 83 10.85 5.33 9.69
C SER A 83 12.02 5.15 10.65
N THR A 84 11.75 4.60 11.84
CA THR A 84 12.76 4.33 12.89
C THR A 84 12.69 2.86 13.32
N PRO A 85 13.01 1.90 12.43
CA PRO A 85 12.87 0.49 12.73
C PRO A 85 13.93 0.02 13.74
N GLU A 86 13.49 -0.74 14.74
CA GLU A 86 14.35 -1.40 15.72
C GLU A 86 14.54 -2.89 15.40
N ASP A 87 13.79 -3.43 14.45
CA ASP A 87 13.83 -4.84 14.04
C ASP A 87 15.09 -5.19 13.24
N LEU A 88 15.40 -6.48 13.17
CA LEU A 88 16.53 -7.03 12.41
C LEU A 88 16.14 -7.30 10.96
N PHE A 89 17.12 -7.35 10.05
CA PHE A 89 16.88 -7.87 8.70
C PHE A 89 16.62 -9.38 8.75
N PRO A 90 15.84 -9.94 7.79
CA PRO A 90 15.56 -11.39 7.73
C PRO A 90 16.82 -12.26 7.66
N THR A 91 17.91 -11.73 7.12
CA THR A 91 19.21 -12.41 7.07
C THR A 91 19.92 -12.50 8.43
N GLU A 92 19.48 -11.73 9.41
CA GLU A 92 20.04 -11.67 10.77
C GLU A 92 19.24 -12.54 11.77
N VAL A 93 18.10 -13.13 11.32
CA VAL A 93 17.20 -13.94 12.16
C VAL A 93 16.95 -15.27 11.46
N SER A 94 16.98 -16.38 12.21
CA SER A 94 16.63 -17.69 11.64
C SER A 94 15.13 -17.78 11.34
N CYS A 95 14.73 -18.56 10.32
CA CYS A 95 13.33 -18.77 9.97
C CYS A 95 12.51 -19.34 11.15
N ALA A 96 13.12 -20.14 12.01
CA ALA A 96 12.48 -20.70 13.19
C ALA A 96 12.18 -19.62 14.23
N GLU A 97 13.12 -18.72 14.49
CA GLU A 97 12.93 -17.60 15.43
C GLU A 97 11.90 -16.60 14.91
N ALA A 98 11.91 -16.31 13.59
CA ALA A 98 10.92 -15.44 12.97
C ALA A 98 9.49 -15.98 13.11
N SER A 99 9.27 -17.28 12.94
CA SER A 99 7.94 -17.91 13.06
C SER A 99 7.38 -17.90 14.48
N VAL A 100 8.24 -17.90 15.49
CA VAL A 100 7.84 -17.85 16.91
C VAL A 100 7.60 -16.40 17.35
N SER A 101 8.42 -15.46 16.91
CA SER A 101 8.34 -14.06 17.33
C SER A 101 7.21 -13.26 16.63
N ALA A 102 6.79 -13.69 15.44
CA ALA A 102 5.75 -13.01 14.65
C ALA A 102 4.82 -14.05 13.98
N PRO A 103 3.99 -14.80 14.76
CA PRO A 103 3.10 -15.79 14.19
C PRO A 103 2.10 -15.15 13.23
N GLN A 104 1.87 -15.81 12.11
CA GLN A 104 0.90 -15.40 11.10
C GLN A 104 -0.03 -16.56 10.77
N THR A 105 -1.33 -16.29 10.71
CA THR A 105 -2.29 -17.30 10.28
C THR A 105 -2.46 -17.27 8.76
N ILE A 106 -2.72 -18.41 8.15
CA ILE A 106 -3.03 -18.51 6.72
C ILE A 106 -4.20 -17.61 6.33
N VAL A 107 -5.19 -17.46 7.21
CA VAL A 107 -6.37 -16.62 6.96
C VAL A 107 -5.98 -15.12 6.91
N ALA A 108 -5.11 -14.67 7.82
CA ALA A 108 -4.61 -13.30 7.79
C ALA A 108 -3.82 -13.01 6.50
N ASN A 109 -2.98 -13.96 6.08
CA ASN A 109 -2.22 -13.85 4.83
C ASN A 109 -3.15 -13.79 3.60
N LEU A 110 -4.21 -14.61 3.56
CA LEU A 110 -5.18 -14.59 2.47
C LEU A 110 -5.97 -13.28 2.41
N MET A 111 -6.40 -12.75 3.56
CA MET A 111 -7.09 -11.44 3.60
C MET A 111 -6.17 -10.30 3.13
N ALA A 112 -4.91 -10.31 3.56
CA ALA A 112 -3.92 -9.35 3.12
C ALA A 112 -3.68 -9.44 1.61
N ALA A 113 -3.44 -10.64 1.08
CA ALA A 113 -3.22 -10.87 -0.34
C ALA A 113 -4.44 -10.45 -1.17
N THR A 114 -5.66 -10.76 -0.74
CA THR A 114 -6.89 -10.35 -1.40
C THR A 114 -6.99 -8.83 -1.52
N ALA A 115 -6.70 -8.10 -0.45
CA ALA A 115 -6.73 -6.64 -0.48
C ALA A 115 -5.66 -6.05 -1.40
N VAL A 116 -4.43 -6.58 -1.39
CA VAL A 116 -3.35 -6.17 -2.31
C VAL A 116 -3.76 -6.39 -3.76
N VAL A 117 -4.22 -7.60 -4.10
CA VAL A 117 -4.65 -7.95 -5.46
C VAL A 117 -5.82 -7.08 -5.91
N THR A 118 -6.77 -6.78 -5.02
CA THR A 118 -7.90 -5.89 -5.33
C THR A 118 -7.41 -4.48 -5.66
N MET A 119 -6.45 -3.93 -4.91
CA MET A 119 -5.88 -2.61 -5.22
C MET A 119 -5.14 -2.62 -6.57
N ILE A 120 -4.37 -3.67 -6.87
CA ILE A 120 -3.70 -3.85 -8.16
C ILE A 120 -4.73 -3.93 -9.30
N TYR A 121 -5.78 -4.73 -9.14
CA TYR A 121 -6.87 -4.85 -10.11
C TYR A 121 -7.53 -3.50 -10.39
N ASN A 122 -7.83 -2.74 -9.33
CA ASN A 122 -8.42 -1.40 -9.46
C ASN A 122 -7.51 -0.47 -10.27
N ILE A 123 -6.19 -0.52 -10.04
CA ILE A 123 -5.22 0.31 -10.76
C ILE A 123 -5.11 -0.11 -12.22
N LEU A 124 -4.96 -1.41 -12.49
CA LEU A 124 -4.65 -1.91 -13.84
C LEU A 124 -5.90 -2.03 -14.72
N VAL A 125 -7.04 -2.49 -14.17
CA VAL A 125 -8.25 -2.81 -14.92
C VAL A 125 -9.26 -1.68 -14.86
N ILE A 126 -9.56 -1.16 -13.65
CA ILE A 126 -10.50 -0.05 -13.47
C ILE A 126 -9.84 1.30 -13.81
N GLY A 127 -8.51 1.36 -13.74
CA GLY A 127 -7.71 2.55 -14.02
C GLY A 127 -7.58 3.55 -12.88
N CYS A 128 -8.12 3.23 -11.70
CA CYS A 128 -7.97 4.06 -10.50
C CYS A 128 -8.10 3.22 -9.23
N ASN A 129 -7.42 3.64 -8.17
CA ASN A 129 -7.63 3.14 -6.81
C ASN A 129 -7.91 4.31 -5.88
N THR A 130 -9.08 4.34 -5.26
CA THR A 130 -9.50 5.39 -4.33
C THR A 130 -9.16 5.04 -2.86
N VAL A 131 -8.82 3.80 -2.59
CA VAL A 131 -8.50 3.29 -1.26
C VAL A 131 -7.05 3.60 -0.93
N GLN A 132 -6.81 4.36 0.13
CA GLN A 132 -5.46 4.64 0.62
C GLN A 132 -5.01 3.58 1.62
N GLN A 133 -5.90 3.10 2.46
CA GLN A 133 -5.60 2.14 3.50
C GLN A 133 -6.76 1.16 3.68
N THR A 134 -6.41 -0.10 3.90
CA THR A 134 -7.35 -1.14 4.34
C THR A 134 -6.81 -1.77 5.61
N THR A 135 -7.66 -1.94 6.61
CA THR A 135 -7.34 -2.71 7.83
C THR A 135 -8.30 -3.87 7.95
N PHE A 136 -7.86 -4.96 8.56
CA PHE A 136 -8.69 -6.13 8.78
C PHE A 136 -8.41 -6.82 10.11
N SER A 137 -9.40 -7.62 10.56
CA SER A 137 -9.27 -8.57 11.66
C SER A 137 -9.94 -9.87 11.28
N THR A 138 -9.21 -10.99 11.37
CA THR A 138 -9.74 -12.32 11.11
C THR A 138 -10.60 -12.83 12.27
N LYS A 139 -10.36 -12.39 13.52
CA LYS A 139 -11.17 -12.75 14.68
C LYS A 139 -12.60 -12.22 14.60
N SER A 140 -12.78 -11.00 14.09
CA SER A 140 -14.10 -10.37 13.94
C SER A 140 -14.63 -10.41 12.51
N VAL A 141 -13.92 -11.04 11.59
CA VAL A 141 -14.25 -11.10 10.14
C VAL A 141 -14.57 -9.71 9.59
N ASN A 142 -13.75 -8.72 9.93
CA ASN A 142 -13.97 -7.32 9.61
C ASN A 142 -12.90 -6.80 8.66
N ILE A 143 -13.31 -6.09 7.62
CA ILE A 143 -12.43 -5.34 6.70
C ILE A 143 -12.95 -3.92 6.61
N ARG A 144 -12.08 -2.94 6.81
CA ARG A 144 -12.38 -1.52 6.68
C ARG A 144 -11.41 -0.85 5.74
N SER A 145 -11.94 -0.11 4.78
CA SER A 145 -11.13 0.66 3.82
C SER A 145 -11.36 2.15 4.02
N PHE A 146 -10.25 2.89 3.98
CA PHE A 146 -10.23 4.35 4.12
C PHE A 146 -9.86 4.95 2.77
N GLN A 147 -10.77 5.76 2.25
CA GLN A 147 -10.56 6.50 1.01
C GLN A 147 -9.92 7.85 1.33
N LYS A 148 -9.03 8.32 0.46
CA LYS A 148 -8.57 9.70 0.54
C LYS A 148 -9.73 10.63 0.18
N GLN A 149 -10.12 11.48 1.11
CA GLN A 149 -11.06 12.56 0.83
C GLN A 149 -10.48 13.47 -0.27
N PRO A 150 -11.24 13.81 -1.32
CA PRO A 150 -10.79 14.79 -2.29
C PRO A 150 -10.51 16.10 -1.56
N THR A 151 -9.33 16.67 -1.78
CA THR A 151 -9.01 18.00 -1.26
C THR A 151 -10.03 18.97 -1.84
N ARG A 152 -10.93 19.52 -1.03
CA ARG A 152 -11.84 20.59 -1.45
C ARG A 152 -10.96 21.71 -2.02
N ARG A 153 -11.01 21.94 -3.31
CA ARG A 153 -10.49 23.19 -3.89
C ARG A 153 -11.23 24.30 -3.15
N LYS A 154 -10.51 25.15 -2.42
CA LYS A 154 -11.06 26.43 -2.00
C LYS A 154 -11.54 27.10 -3.27
N ALA A 155 -12.83 27.34 -3.37
CA ALA A 155 -13.37 28.21 -4.40
C ALA A 155 -12.67 29.56 -4.22
N ALA A 156 -11.99 30.01 -5.29
CA ALA A 156 -11.42 31.35 -5.35
C ALA A 156 -12.54 32.35 -5.56
#